data_d0d8413b9ecd2297654f2fd5ae3fc1ea
#
_entry.id   d0d8413b9ecd2297654f2fd5ae3fc1ea
#
_cell.length_a   1.000
_cell.length_b   1.000
_cell.length_c   1.000
_cell.angle_alpha   90.00
_cell.angle_beta   90.00
_cell.angle_gamma   90.00
#
_symmetry.space_group_name_H-M   'P 1'
#
loop_
_entity.id
_entity.type
_entity.pdbx_description
1 polymer ?
#
loop_
_entity_poly.entity_id
_entity_poly.type
_entity_poly.pdbx_seq_one_letter_code
_entity_poly.pdbx_strand_id
1 'polypeptide(L)'
;MKDTQNQRDYRNITIDKVGIKNLRYPITVLDRRNGHQDTVALINMYVDLPHKYKGTHMSRFVEILNLLRPEVSLKKISDALEQMKKHLNAASSHIEVTFPYFIEKKAPISGSPGIMDYTCRLKGSSGPDGKIDLVSEVIVPVSSVCPCSKEISDAGAHNQRGEVRLSIRFKKFIWIEDMIELVEKSGSSEVYSVLKRVDEKYITEHGFSNPKFVEDIVRDIAIKLKEDDNVTWFSVSAENFESIHNHSAYAHITSG
;
A
#
# COMPACT_ATOMS: atom_id res chain seq x y z
N MET A 1 -0.74 -29.44 -31.42
CA MET A 1 -0.26 -29.81 -30.07
C MET A 1 -1.45 -30.09 -29.17
N LYS A 2 -1.35 -31.06 -28.26
CA LYS A 2 -2.45 -31.42 -27.36
C LYS A 2 -2.48 -30.39 -26.20
N ASP A 3 -3.61 -29.68 -26.01
CA ASP A 3 -3.79 -28.73 -24.91
C ASP A 3 -4.05 -29.49 -23.61
N THR A 4 -3.01 -29.66 -22.81
CA THR A 4 -3.06 -30.44 -21.58
C THR A 4 -3.77 -29.70 -20.44
N GLN A 5 -3.75 -28.36 -20.42
CA GLN A 5 -4.37 -27.55 -19.39
C GLN A 5 -5.90 -27.64 -19.44
N ASN A 6 -6.47 -27.71 -20.63
CA ASN A 6 -7.92 -27.85 -20.84
C ASN A 6 -8.43 -29.31 -20.71
N GLN A 7 -7.55 -30.27 -20.40
CA GLN A 7 -8.00 -31.64 -20.13
C GLN A 7 -8.79 -31.69 -18.82
N ARG A 8 -9.72 -32.70 -18.77
CA ARG A 8 -10.53 -32.94 -17.58
C ARG A 8 -9.67 -33.40 -16.40
N ASP A 9 -9.88 -32.79 -15.23
CA ASP A 9 -9.37 -33.28 -13.95
C ASP A 9 -10.44 -34.13 -13.26
N TYR A 10 -10.03 -35.32 -12.79
CA TYR A 10 -10.94 -36.29 -12.16
C TYR A 10 -10.96 -36.19 -10.64
N ARG A 11 -10.10 -35.36 -10.04
CA ARG A 11 -10.03 -35.17 -8.57
C ARG A 11 -11.20 -34.35 -8.03
N ASN A 12 -11.88 -33.60 -8.91
CA ASN A 12 -13.10 -32.84 -8.63
C ASN A 12 -12.91 -31.78 -7.51
N ILE A 13 -11.74 -31.13 -7.49
CA ILE A 13 -11.39 -30.08 -6.52
C ILE A 13 -11.18 -28.76 -7.26
N THR A 14 -11.92 -27.72 -6.88
CA THR A 14 -11.73 -26.35 -7.36
C THR A 14 -10.50 -25.73 -6.71
N ILE A 15 -9.76 -24.89 -7.45
CA ILE A 15 -8.66 -24.10 -6.92
C ILE A 15 -9.11 -22.65 -6.84
N ASP A 16 -9.07 -22.05 -5.64
CA ASP A 16 -9.53 -20.68 -5.42
C ASP A 16 -8.63 -19.63 -6.10
N LYS A 17 -7.31 -19.86 -6.11
CA LYS A 17 -6.34 -18.96 -6.74
C LYS A 17 -5.24 -19.73 -7.44
N VAL A 18 -5.12 -19.55 -8.74
CA VAL A 18 -4.02 -20.04 -9.58
C VAL A 18 -3.54 -18.91 -10.48
N GLY A 19 -2.23 -18.76 -10.67
CA GLY A 19 -1.72 -17.68 -11.52
C GLY A 19 -0.22 -17.45 -11.35
N ILE A 20 0.21 -16.22 -11.62
CA ILE A 20 1.61 -15.79 -11.54
C ILE A 20 1.84 -14.93 -10.30
N LYS A 21 3.04 -15.05 -9.72
CA LYS A 21 3.43 -14.32 -8.50
C LYS A 21 4.84 -13.77 -8.63
N ASN A 22 5.06 -12.60 -7.99
CA ASN A 22 6.37 -11.94 -7.91
C ASN A 22 6.98 -11.59 -9.29
N LEU A 23 6.15 -11.35 -10.29
CA LEU A 23 6.63 -10.87 -11.59
C LEU A 23 7.10 -9.42 -11.45
N ARG A 24 8.39 -9.17 -11.69
CA ARG A 24 8.93 -7.81 -11.79
C ARG A 24 8.59 -7.22 -13.15
N TYR A 25 7.99 -6.04 -13.15
CA TYR A 25 7.52 -5.41 -14.37
C TYR A 25 7.68 -3.89 -14.30
N PRO A 26 8.24 -3.24 -15.36
CA PRO A 26 8.34 -1.79 -15.40
C PRO A 26 6.95 -1.19 -15.57
N ILE A 27 6.64 -0.18 -14.78
CA ILE A 27 5.37 0.55 -14.80
C ILE A 27 5.60 2.06 -14.73
N THR A 28 4.62 2.80 -15.22
CA THR A 28 4.50 4.24 -15.03
C THR A 28 3.27 4.50 -14.16
N VAL A 29 3.39 5.33 -13.14
CA VAL A 29 2.30 5.72 -12.23
C VAL A 29 2.10 7.23 -12.25
N LEU A 30 0.91 7.70 -11.88
CA LEU A 30 0.62 9.12 -11.75
C LEU A 30 1.43 9.73 -10.60
N ASP A 31 1.96 10.92 -10.82
CA ASP A 31 2.72 11.75 -9.89
C ASP A 31 2.16 13.16 -9.96
N ARG A 32 1.73 13.71 -8.82
CA ARG A 32 1.06 15.02 -8.76
C ARG A 32 1.98 16.16 -9.23
N ARG A 33 3.26 16.08 -8.92
CA ARG A 33 4.24 17.13 -9.21
C ARG A 33 4.80 17.04 -10.62
N ASN A 34 5.12 15.81 -11.06
CA ASN A 34 5.84 15.56 -12.31
C ASN A 34 4.93 15.01 -13.43
N GLY A 35 3.63 14.81 -13.15
CA GLY A 35 2.67 14.14 -14.01
C GLY A 35 2.78 12.64 -13.92
N HIS A 36 3.96 12.08 -14.15
CA HIS A 36 4.21 10.63 -14.13
C HIS A 36 5.56 10.30 -13.51
N GLN A 37 5.65 9.07 -12.99
CA GLN A 37 6.86 8.49 -12.43
C GLN A 37 7.02 7.05 -12.92
N ASP A 38 8.21 6.72 -13.44
CA ASP A 38 8.57 5.35 -13.82
C ASP A 38 9.15 4.60 -12.62
N THR A 39 8.72 3.36 -12.44
CA THR A 39 9.18 2.50 -11.36
C THR A 39 9.09 1.02 -11.76
N VAL A 40 9.50 0.13 -10.87
CA VAL A 40 9.40 -1.32 -11.05
C VAL A 40 8.44 -1.90 -10.03
N ALA A 41 7.39 -2.55 -10.51
CA ALA A 41 6.42 -3.23 -9.65
C ALA A 41 6.71 -4.72 -9.51
N LEU A 42 6.30 -5.28 -8.35
CA LEU A 42 6.04 -6.70 -8.17
C LEU A 42 4.56 -6.94 -8.40
N ILE A 43 4.23 -7.78 -9.39
CA ILE A 43 2.85 -8.04 -9.80
C ILE A 43 2.49 -9.49 -9.50
N ASN A 44 1.33 -9.66 -8.87
CA ASN A 44 0.67 -10.95 -8.65
C ASN A 44 -0.67 -10.93 -9.38
N MET A 45 -0.98 -11.98 -10.11
CA MET A 45 -2.24 -12.13 -10.85
C MET A 45 -2.78 -13.53 -10.67
N TYR A 46 -4.04 -13.65 -10.27
CA TYR A 46 -4.68 -14.93 -9.98
C TYR A 46 -6.11 -14.97 -10.55
N VAL A 47 -6.54 -16.18 -10.89
CA VAL A 47 -7.94 -16.52 -11.20
C VAL A 47 -8.33 -17.78 -10.43
N ASP A 48 -9.63 -18.03 -10.27
CA ASP A 48 -10.09 -19.35 -9.86
C ASP A 48 -9.95 -20.37 -10.99
N LEU A 49 -9.80 -21.64 -10.65
CA LEU A 49 -9.77 -22.74 -11.60
C LEU A 49 -10.86 -23.74 -11.24
N PRO A 50 -11.93 -23.85 -12.08
CA PRO A 50 -12.99 -24.82 -11.86
C PRO A 50 -12.46 -26.25 -11.86
N HIS A 51 -13.04 -27.11 -11.03
CA HIS A 51 -12.64 -28.51 -10.83
C HIS A 51 -12.55 -29.34 -12.14
N LYS A 52 -13.24 -28.94 -13.19
CA LYS A 52 -13.25 -29.63 -14.48
C LYS A 52 -11.98 -29.45 -15.32
N TYR A 53 -11.15 -28.46 -15.02
CA TYR A 53 -9.92 -28.18 -15.77
C TYR A 53 -8.68 -28.60 -14.98
N LYS A 54 -7.69 -29.12 -15.71
CA LYS A 54 -6.43 -29.60 -15.15
C LYS A 54 -5.47 -28.47 -14.78
N GLY A 55 -5.53 -27.33 -15.49
CA GLY A 55 -4.63 -26.20 -15.28
C GLY A 55 -5.08 -24.96 -16.04
N THR A 56 -4.26 -23.88 -15.94
CA THR A 56 -4.46 -22.64 -16.69
C THR A 56 -3.19 -22.24 -17.44
N HIS A 57 -3.33 -21.40 -18.46
CA HIS A 57 -2.22 -20.94 -19.31
C HIS A 57 -1.50 -19.74 -18.70
N MET A 58 -0.34 -19.94 -18.09
CA MET A 58 0.42 -18.89 -17.38
C MET A 58 0.86 -17.73 -18.30
N SER A 59 1.20 -18.00 -19.57
CA SER A 59 1.58 -16.95 -20.53
C SER A 59 0.47 -15.93 -20.79
N ARG A 60 -0.80 -16.33 -20.70
CA ARG A 60 -1.94 -15.42 -20.89
C ARG A 60 -1.98 -14.30 -19.86
N PHE A 61 -1.53 -14.53 -18.63
CA PHE A 61 -1.41 -13.47 -17.62
C PHE A 61 -0.43 -12.39 -18.06
N VAL A 62 0.72 -12.80 -18.62
CA VAL A 62 1.74 -11.86 -19.12
C VAL A 62 1.24 -11.10 -20.37
N GLU A 63 0.52 -11.77 -21.25
CA GLU A 63 -0.11 -11.15 -22.44
C GLU A 63 -1.11 -10.07 -22.01
N ILE A 64 -1.96 -10.36 -21.00
CA ILE A 64 -2.92 -9.38 -20.45
C ILE A 64 -2.15 -8.23 -19.79
N LEU A 65 -1.10 -8.50 -19.04
CA LEU A 65 -0.28 -7.47 -18.42
C LEU A 65 0.34 -6.50 -19.45
N ASN A 66 0.74 -7.00 -20.62
CA ASN A 66 1.25 -6.17 -21.70
C ASN A 66 0.21 -5.15 -22.22
N LEU A 67 -1.08 -5.44 -22.09
CA LEU A 67 -2.16 -4.52 -22.45
C LEU A 67 -2.32 -3.35 -21.45
N LEU A 68 -1.77 -3.48 -20.24
CA LEU A 68 -1.81 -2.43 -19.21
C LEU A 68 -0.79 -1.29 -19.45
N ARG A 69 0.11 -1.46 -20.41
CA ARG A 69 1.09 -0.41 -20.75
C ARG A 69 0.41 0.81 -21.38
N PRO A 70 1.04 2.01 -21.28
CA PRO A 70 2.25 2.32 -20.51
C PRO A 70 2.01 2.63 -19.04
N GLU A 71 0.81 3.02 -18.61
CA GLU A 71 0.49 3.55 -17.29
C GLU A 71 -0.38 2.60 -16.49
N VAL A 72 -0.07 2.41 -15.21
CA VAL A 72 -0.92 1.68 -14.26
C VAL A 72 -1.88 2.65 -13.58
N SER A 73 -3.17 2.44 -13.80
CA SER A 73 -4.26 3.17 -13.14
C SER A 73 -5.33 2.19 -12.65
N LEU A 74 -6.17 2.64 -11.72
CA LEU A 74 -7.27 1.80 -11.22
C LEU A 74 -8.23 1.36 -12.33
N LYS A 75 -8.46 2.22 -13.33
CA LYS A 75 -9.25 1.87 -14.51
C LYS A 75 -8.62 0.71 -15.27
N LYS A 76 -7.32 0.78 -15.56
CA LYS A 76 -6.61 -0.30 -16.26
C LYS A 76 -6.55 -1.59 -15.45
N ILE A 77 -6.46 -1.51 -14.12
CA ILE A 77 -6.58 -2.67 -13.25
C ILE A 77 -7.95 -3.32 -13.41
N SER A 78 -9.04 -2.52 -13.44
CA SER A 78 -10.39 -3.03 -13.68
C SER A 78 -10.50 -3.73 -15.04
N ASP A 79 -9.96 -3.12 -16.10
CA ASP A 79 -9.94 -3.69 -17.45
C ASP A 79 -9.16 -5.02 -17.48
N ALA A 80 -8.03 -5.09 -16.77
CA ALA A 80 -7.23 -6.31 -16.66
C ALA A 80 -7.99 -7.45 -15.95
N LEU A 81 -8.69 -7.14 -14.87
CA LEU A 81 -9.51 -8.13 -14.14
C LEU A 81 -10.57 -8.77 -15.06
N GLU A 82 -11.26 -7.97 -15.86
CA GLU A 82 -12.24 -8.45 -16.81
C GLU A 82 -11.59 -9.29 -17.93
N GLN A 83 -10.44 -8.84 -18.46
CA GLN A 83 -9.70 -9.60 -19.46
C GLN A 83 -9.21 -10.95 -18.91
N MET A 84 -8.74 -10.99 -17.65
CA MET A 84 -8.34 -12.23 -16.99
C MET A 84 -9.49 -13.23 -16.92
N LYS A 85 -10.66 -12.81 -16.45
CA LYS A 85 -11.87 -13.66 -16.39
C LYS A 85 -12.21 -14.22 -17.76
N LYS A 86 -12.24 -13.35 -18.78
CA LYS A 86 -12.60 -13.71 -20.15
C LYS A 86 -11.61 -14.67 -20.79
N HIS A 87 -10.31 -14.34 -20.76
CA HIS A 87 -9.28 -15.12 -21.47
C HIS A 87 -8.89 -16.42 -20.77
N LEU A 88 -9.13 -16.52 -19.47
CA LEU A 88 -8.82 -17.69 -18.66
C LEU A 88 -10.05 -18.53 -18.30
N ASN A 89 -11.24 -18.16 -18.79
CA ASN A 89 -12.53 -18.82 -18.51
C ASN A 89 -12.78 -18.98 -17.00
N ALA A 90 -12.49 -17.92 -16.22
CA ALA A 90 -12.61 -17.91 -14.78
C ALA A 90 -13.83 -17.10 -14.31
N ALA A 91 -14.37 -17.44 -13.14
CA ALA A 91 -15.45 -16.71 -12.49
C ALA A 91 -14.93 -15.52 -11.69
N SER A 92 -13.72 -15.62 -11.15
CA SER A 92 -13.09 -14.57 -10.35
C SER A 92 -11.66 -14.27 -10.82
N SER A 93 -11.20 -13.03 -10.56
CA SER A 93 -9.85 -12.59 -10.87
C SER A 93 -9.31 -11.66 -9.79
N HIS A 94 -8.00 -11.68 -9.58
CA HIS A 94 -7.30 -10.87 -8.59
C HIS A 94 -5.98 -10.35 -9.18
N ILE A 95 -5.64 -9.09 -8.88
CA ILE A 95 -4.38 -8.46 -9.24
C ILE A 95 -3.85 -7.66 -8.05
N GLU A 96 -2.56 -7.76 -7.81
CA GLU A 96 -1.84 -6.96 -6.82
C GLU A 96 -0.61 -6.37 -7.50
N VAL A 97 -0.46 -5.06 -7.42
CA VAL A 97 0.67 -4.30 -7.98
C VAL A 97 1.35 -3.57 -6.83
N THR A 98 2.53 -4.02 -6.42
CA THR A 98 3.32 -3.42 -5.35
C THR A 98 4.54 -2.74 -5.95
N PHE A 99 4.77 -1.46 -5.62
CA PHE A 99 5.87 -0.68 -6.19
C PHE A 99 6.39 0.36 -5.21
N PRO A 100 7.67 0.74 -5.29
CA PRO A 100 8.19 1.92 -4.62
C PRO A 100 7.70 3.18 -5.34
N TYR A 101 7.28 4.16 -4.56
CA TYR A 101 6.85 5.48 -5.02
C TYR A 101 7.77 6.54 -4.39
N PHE A 102 8.33 7.42 -5.20
CA PHE A 102 9.36 8.36 -4.76
C PHE A 102 8.82 9.78 -4.67
N ILE A 103 9.09 10.45 -3.55
CA ILE A 103 8.72 11.85 -3.33
C ILE A 103 9.97 12.65 -2.97
N GLU A 104 10.22 13.75 -3.69
CA GLU A 104 11.21 14.74 -3.25
C GLU A 104 10.63 15.52 -2.07
N LYS A 105 11.25 15.33 -0.90
CA LYS A 105 10.89 15.95 0.37
C LYS A 105 11.96 16.94 0.80
N LYS A 106 11.55 18.14 1.20
CA LYS A 106 12.47 19.18 1.69
C LYS A 106 12.57 19.10 3.21
N ALA A 107 13.79 19.19 3.73
CA ALA A 107 14.05 19.32 5.16
C ALA A 107 13.33 20.54 5.75
N PRO A 108 12.81 20.47 6.98
CA PRO A 108 11.82 21.42 7.50
C PRO A 108 12.35 22.84 7.71
N ILE A 109 13.61 23.02 7.97
CA ILE A 109 14.25 24.33 8.25
C ILE A 109 15.20 24.74 7.14
N SER A 110 16.13 23.86 6.75
CA SER A 110 17.14 24.16 5.74
C SER A 110 16.57 24.14 4.31
N GLY A 111 15.44 23.49 4.09
CA GLY A 111 14.88 23.28 2.75
C GLY A 111 15.71 22.34 1.87
N SER A 112 16.72 21.64 2.44
CA SER A 112 17.57 20.72 1.69
C SER A 112 16.74 19.60 1.09
N PRO A 113 16.78 19.38 -0.25
CA PRO A 113 15.98 18.35 -0.89
C PRO A 113 16.56 16.95 -0.62
N GLY A 114 15.68 15.97 -0.48
CA GLY A 114 16.01 14.56 -0.41
C GLY A 114 14.89 13.71 -0.98
N ILE A 115 15.22 12.55 -1.51
CA ILE A 115 14.23 11.63 -2.05
C ILE A 115 13.88 10.61 -0.98
N MET A 116 12.56 10.49 -0.70
CA MET A 116 11.97 9.45 0.14
C MET A 116 11.29 8.42 -0.75
N ASP A 117 11.39 7.16 -0.39
CA ASP A 117 10.63 6.08 -0.99
C ASP A 117 9.53 5.58 -0.05
N TYR A 118 8.39 5.26 -0.64
CA TYR A 118 7.22 4.71 0.03
C TYR A 118 6.77 3.46 -0.70
N THR A 119 6.36 2.44 0.05
CA THR A 119 5.79 1.26 -0.59
C THR A 119 4.30 1.49 -0.86
N CYS A 120 3.93 1.45 -2.14
CA CYS A 120 2.54 1.56 -2.57
C CYS A 120 2.03 0.23 -3.12
N ARG A 121 0.75 -0.04 -2.92
CA ARG A 121 0.11 -1.24 -3.45
C ARG A 121 -1.30 -0.92 -3.95
N LEU A 122 -1.58 -1.33 -5.18
CA LEU A 122 -2.91 -1.33 -5.74
C LEU A 122 -3.41 -2.78 -5.78
N LYS A 123 -4.56 -3.04 -5.20
CA LYS A 123 -5.21 -4.35 -5.20
C LYS A 123 -6.53 -4.25 -5.93
N GLY A 124 -6.78 -5.19 -6.82
CA GLY A 124 -8.06 -5.32 -7.51
C GLY A 124 -8.58 -6.75 -7.43
N SER A 125 -9.88 -6.90 -7.29
CA SER A 125 -10.54 -8.19 -7.43
C SER A 125 -11.89 -8.04 -8.14
N SER A 126 -12.28 -9.08 -8.90
CA SER A 126 -13.59 -9.18 -9.51
C SER A 126 -14.17 -10.56 -9.20
N GLY A 127 -15.33 -10.59 -8.57
CA GLY A 127 -16.04 -11.82 -8.22
C GLY A 127 -16.89 -12.38 -9.35
N PRO A 128 -17.62 -13.51 -9.11
CA PRO A 128 -18.56 -14.09 -10.06
C PRO A 128 -19.73 -13.15 -10.39
N ASP A 129 -20.10 -12.25 -9.49
CA ASP A 129 -21.15 -11.24 -9.65
C ASP A 129 -20.71 -10.05 -10.53
N GLY A 130 -19.46 -10.05 -11.00
CA GLY A 130 -18.87 -8.98 -11.81
C GLY A 130 -18.53 -7.71 -11.03
N LYS A 131 -18.78 -7.64 -9.72
CA LYS A 131 -18.39 -6.51 -8.93
C LYS A 131 -16.88 -6.42 -8.83
N ILE A 132 -16.38 -5.22 -9.10
CA ILE A 132 -14.95 -4.89 -8.98
C ILE A 132 -14.71 -4.22 -7.64
N ASP A 133 -13.78 -4.75 -6.88
CA ASP A 133 -13.27 -4.17 -5.64
C ASP A 133 -11.84 -3.67 -5.85
N LEU A 134 -11.60 -2.39 -5.58
CA LEU A 134 -10.30 -1.73 -5.73
C LEU A 134 -9.87 -1.13 -4.41
N VAL A 135 -8.64 -1.43 -4.00
CA VAL A 135 -8.03 -0.91 -2.78
C VAL A 135 -6.68 -0.29 -3.13
N SER A 136 -6.47 0.95 -2.68
CA SER A 136 -5.16 1.60 -2.67
C SER A 136 -4.56 1.49 -1.27
N GLU A 137 -3.29 1.13 -1.19
CA GLU A 137 -2.55 0.96 0.06
C GLU A 137 -1.22 1.69 -0.03
N VAL A 138 -0.86 2.39 1.05
CA VAL A 138 0.47 2.96 1.25
C VAL A 138 1.07 2.46 2.55
N ILE A 139 2.38 2.30 2.57
CA ILE A 139 3.17 1.97 3.75
C ILE A 139 4.15 3.11 3.96
N VAL A 140 4.00 3.81 5.07
CA VAL A 140 4.67 5.09 5.34
C VAL A 140 5.46 5.01 6.64
N PRO A 141 6.78 5.34 6.61
CA PRO A 141 7.57 5.43 7.82
C PRO A 141 7.20 6.68 8.63
N VAL A 142 7.11 6.52 9.94
CA VAL A 142 6.87 7.61 10.90
C VAL A 142 7.87 7.54 12.04
N SER A 143 8.01 8.64 12.78
CA SER A 143 8.72 8.66 14.07
C SER A 143 7.72 8.86 15.18
N SER A 144 7.88 8.15 16.29
CA SER A 144 7.08 8.33 17.50
C SER A 144 7.95 8.55 18.73
N VAL A 145 7.48 9.40 19.63
CA VAL A 145 8.06 9.66 20.96
C VAL A 145 7.07 9.14 21.99
N CYS A 146 7.53 8.31 22.91
CA CYS A 146 6.66 7.68 23.90
C CYS A 146 6.12 8.69 24.92
N PRO A 147 4.78 8.88 25.03
CA PRO A 147 4.20 9.78 26.02
C PRO A 147 4.49 9.35 27.46
N CYS A 148 4.42 8.04 27.78
CA CYS A 148 4.71 7.54 29.12
C CYS A 148 6.16 7.82 29.53
N SER A 149 7.11 7.56 28.63
CA SER A 149 8.53 7.81 28.90
C SER A 149 8.79 9.30 29.17
N LYS A 150 8.11 10.17 28.41
CA LYS A 150 8.18 11.62 28.60
C LYS A 150 7.64 12.05 29.96
N GLU A 151 6.55 11.44 30.42
CA GLU A 151 5.88 11.77 31.68
C GLU A 151 6.71 11.40 32.92
N ILE A 152 7.37 10.25 32.91
CA ILE A 152 8.08 9.71 34.08
C ILE A 152 9.57 10.11 34.14
N SER A 153 10.13 10.65 33.05
CA SER A 153 11.57 10.97 32.96
C SER A 153 11.84 12.41 33.31
N ASP A 154 12.86 12.64 34.13
CA ASP A 154 13.33 14.00 34.45
C ASP A 154 13.96 14.70 33.23
N ALA A 155 14.43 13.92 32.25
CA ALA A 155 15.03 14.44 31.03
C ALA A 155 14.85 13.47 29.84
N GLY A 156 14.20 13.97 28.78
CA GLY A 156 14.03 13.23 27.52
C GLY A 156 12.88 12.23 27.53
N ALA A 157 12.78 11.49 26.43
CA ALA A 157 11.87 10.36 26.23
C ALA A 157 12.45 9.45 25.15
N HIS A 158 12.20 8.15 25.22
CA HIS A 158 12.61 7.29 24.12
C HIS A 158 11.75 7.54 22.90
N ASN A 159 12.38 7.39 21.74
CA ASN A 159 11.73 7.46 20.43
C ASN A 159 12.09 6.23 19.61
N GLN A 160 11.29 5.99 18.57
CA GLN A 160 11.49 4.89 17.63
C GLN A 160 10.90 5.21 16.26
N ARG A 161 11.41 4.48 15.28
CA ARG A 161 10.77 4.40 13.97
C ARG A 161 9.53 3.51 14.06
N GLY A 162 8.51 3.88 13.32
CA GLY A 162 7.34 3.07 13.09
C GLY A 162 7.01 2.98 11.61
N GLU A 163 6.12 2.07 11.28
CA GLU A 163 5.55 1.90 9.95
C GLU A 163 4.03 1.94 10.06
N VAL A 164 3.39 2.77 9.26
CA VAL A 164 1.92 2.82 9.16
C VAL A 164 1.50 2.29 7.81
N ARG A 165 0.59 1.33 7.81
CA ARG A 165 -0.06 0.80 6.63
C ARG A 165 -1.49 1.34 6.56
N LEU A 166 -1.78 2.10 5.52
CA LEU A 166 -3.10 2.65 5.24
C LEU A 166 -3.65 2.05 3.95
N SER A 167 -4.79 1.38 4.04
CA SER A 167 -5.56 0.87 2.89
C SER A 167 -6.91 1.56 2.83
N ILE A 168 -7.33 2.02 1.65
CA ILE A 168 -8.61 2.71 1.45
C ILE A 168 -9.36 2.21 0.21
N ARG A 169 -10.71 2.30 0.28
CA ARG A 169 -11.63 2.33 -0.87
C ARG A 169 -12.26 3.71 -0.96
N PHE A 170 -12.45 4.21 -2.17
CA PHE A 170 -12.95 5.57 -2.39
C PHE A 170 -13.88 5.66 -3.61
N LYS A 171 -14.70 6.71 -3.64
CA LYS A 171 -15.65 6.98 -4.74
C LYS A 171 -14.98 7.69 -5.91
N LYS A 172 -14.10 8.67 -5.61
CA LYS A 172 -13.39 9.52 -6.58
C LYS A 172 -11.89 9.38 -6.37
N PHE A 173 -11.12 9.54 -7.42
CA PHE A 173 -9.66 9.47 -7.40
C PHE A 173 -9.05 10.21 -6.20
N ILE A 174 -8.09 9.55 -5.53
CA ILE A 174 -7.26 10.09 -4.44
C ILE A 174 -5.80 9.95 -4.86
N TRP A 175 -5.03 10.99 -4.67
CA TRP A 175 -3.59 10.95 -4.90
C TRP A 175 -2.89 10.11 -3.84
N ILE A 176 -1.87 9.36 -4.26
CA ILE A 176 -1.00 8.59 -3.36
C ILE A 176 -0.35 9.53 -2.34
N GLU A 177 0.05 10.72 -2.78
CA GLU A 177 0.67 11.75 -1.94
C GLU A 177 -0.27 12.23 -0.82
N ASP A 178 -1.59 12.34 -1.05
CA ASP A 178 -2.55 12.70 0.00
C ASP A 178 -2.62 11.63 1.10
N MET A 179 -2.58 10.36 0.70
CA MET A 179 -2.54 9.24 1.66
C MET A 179 -1.25 9.25 2.48
N ILE A 180 -0.11 9.50 1.84
CA ILE A 180 1.19 9.57 2.49
C ILE A 180 1.23 10.74 3.46
N GLU A 181 0.83 11.94 3.03
CA GLU A 181 0.81 13.16 3.83
C GLU A 181 -0.10 13.03 5.06
N LEU A 182 -1.28 12.39 4.90
CA LEU A 182 -2.19 12.09 6.01
C LEU A 182 -1.50 11.25 7.10
N VAL A 183 -0.76 10.23 6.69
CA VAL A 183 -0.06 9.34 7.62
C VAL A 183 1.13 10.06 8.27
N GLU A 184 1.97 10.76 7.50
CA GLU A 184 3.14 11.47 8.02
C GLU A 184 2.77 12.48 9.11
N LYS A 185 1.68 13.24 8.89
CA LYS A 185 1.16 14.22 9.86
C LYS A 185 0.57 13.60 11.12
N SER A 186 0.37 12.30 11.15
CA SER A 186 -0.21 11.60 12.31
C SER A 186 0.84 11.03 13.27
N GLY A 187 2.13 11.00 12.88
CA GLY A 187 3.23 10.64 13.76
C GLY A 187 3.65 11.76 14.72
N SER A 188 4.58 11.49 15.60
CA SER A 188 5.22 12.53 16.44
C SER A 188 6.04 13.49 15.59
N SER A 189 6.74 12.96 14.59
CA SER A 189 7.38 13.72 13.53
C SER A 189 7.49 12.89 12.25
N GLU A 190 7.69 13.59 11.14
CA GLU A 190 7.96 13.00 9.85
C GLU A 190 9.39 12.45 9.75
N VAL A 191 9.64 11.58 8.78
CA VAL A 191 10.97 11.04 8.46
C VAL A 191 11.49 11.71 7.19
N TYR A 192 12.80 11.93 7.12
CA TYR A 192 13.48 12.59 6.01
C TYR A 192 14.74 11.82 5.62
N SER A 193 15.10 11.85 4.35
CA SER A 193 16.35 11.25 3.83
C SER A 193 17.56 12.18 3.95
N VAL A 194 17.35 13.49 4.01
CA VAL A 194 18.41 14.51 4.14
C VAL A 194 18.05 15.51 5.24
N LEU A 195 18.92 15.68 6.23
CA LEU A 195 18.79 16.64 7.31
C LEU A 195 20.12 17.35 7.56
N LYS A 196 20.05 18.64 7.86
CA LYS A 196 21.16 19.44 8.43
C LYS A 196 20.98 19.53 9.94
N ARG A 197 22.00 20.00 10.67
CA ARG A 197 21.93 20.12 12.13
C ARG A 197 20.76 20.94 12.66
N VAL A 198 20.36 21.98 11.92
CA VAL A 198 19.20 22.81 12.28
C VAL A 198 17.88 22.04 12.12
N ASP A 199 17.81 21.13 11.15
CA ASP A 199 16.65 20.27 10.91
C ASP A 199 16.57 19.17 11.98
N GLU A 200 17.72 18.54 12.33
CA GLU A 200 17.80 17.55 13.41
C GLU A 200 17.31 18.14 14.75
N LYS A 201 17.75 19.37 15.08
CA LYS A 201 17.26 20.09 16.25
C LYS A 201 15.74 20.24 16.21
N TYR A 202 15.22 20.76 15.10
CA TYR A 202 13.78 20.99 14.93
C TYR A 202 12.98 19.71 15.09
N ILE A 203 13.38 18.63 14.42
CA ILE A 203 12.66 17.34 14.46
C ILE A 203 12.69 16.75 15.87
N THR A 204 13.83 16.86 16.57
CA THR A 204 13.97 16.40 17.95
C THR A 204 13.01 17.14 18.88
N GLU A 205 13.00 18.47 18.82
CA GLU A 205 12.14 19.31 19.64
C GLU A 205 10.66 19.15 19.28
N HIS A 206 10.34 19.08 17.98
CA HIS A 206 8.98 18.88 17.48
C HIS A 206 8.43 17.52 17.91
N GLY A 207 9.18 16.44 17.70
CA GLY A 207 8.76 15.10 18.13
C GLY A 207 8.56 15.01 19.63
N PHE A 208 9.47 15.61 20.43
CA PHE A 208 9.34 15.67 21.89
C PHE A 208 8.12 16.47 22.36
N SER A 209 7.75 17.54 21.66
CA SER A 209 6.55 18.34 21.96
C SER A 209 5.25 17.66 21.52
N ASN A 210 5.30 16.69 20.61
CA ASN A 210 4.17 15.98 20.04
C ASN A 210 4.26 14.45 20.26
N PRO A 211 4.31 13.97 21.52
CA PRO A 211 4.40 12.53 21.80
C PRO A 211 3.12 11.81 21.35
N LYS A 212 3.27 10.60 20.79
CA LYS A 212 2.18 9.78 20.27
C LYS A 212 2.38 8.32 20.63
N PHE A 213 1.34 7.69 21.18
CA PHE A 213 1.23 6.24 21.21
C PHE A 213 0.92 5.69 19.82
N VAL A 214 1.18 4.41 19.61
CA VAL A 214 0.78 3.72 18.38
C VAL A 214 -0.74 3.79 18.18
N GLU A 215 -1.52 3.78 19.27
CA GLU A 215 -2.97 3.94 19.30
C GLU A 215 -3.42 5.34 18.85
N ASP A 216 -2.67 6.38 19.22
CA ASP A 216 -3.01 7.76 18.83
C ASP A 216 -2.81 7.96 17.34
N ILE A 217 -1.75 7.39 16.76
CA ILE A 217 -1.48 7.45 15.33
C ILE A 217 -2.65 6.88 14.53
N VAL A 218 -3.12 5.66 14.88
CA VAL A 218 -4.24 5.04 14.12
C VAL A 218 -5.57 5.75 14.37
N ARG A 219 -5.81 6.34 15.56
CA ARG A 219 -7.01 7.13 15.86
C ARG A 219 -7.04 8.43 15.07
N ASP A 220 -5.93 9.17 15.02
CA ASP A 220 -5.83 10.44 14.30
C ASP A 220 -6.09 10.26 12.80
N ILE A 221 -5.56 9.19 12.21
CA ILE A 221 -5.82 8.82 10.82
C ILE A 221 -7.30 8.44 10.64
N ALA A 222 -7.83 7.58 11.52
CA ALA A 222 -9.21 7.10 11.41
C ALA A 222 -10.24 8.23 11.53
N ILE A 223 -10.02 9.23 12.38
CA ILE A 223 -10.89 10.40 12.51
C ILE A 223 -10.98 11.14 11.16
N LYS A 224 -9.83 11.47 10.57
CA LYS A 224 -9.77 12.21 9.29
C LYS A 224 -10.41 11.42 8.14
N LEU A 225 -10.22 10.08 8.10
CA LEU A 225 -10.82 9.24 7.07
C LEU A 225 -12.34 9.09 7.23
N LYS A 226 -12.87 9.15 8.46
CA LYS A 226 -14.32 9.14 8.72
C LYS A 226 -15.01 10.44 8.33
N GLU A 227 -14.28 11.54 8.35
CA GLU A 227 -14.75 12.86 7.95
C GLU A 227 -14.72 13.08 6.42
N ASP A 228 -14.02 12.21 5.67
CA ASP A 228 -13.92 12.27 4.22
C ASP A 228 -15.01 11.45 3.54
N ASP A 229 -16.05 12.11 3.04
CA ASP A 229 -17.16 11.48 2.28
C ASP A 229 -16.72 10.71 1.03
N ASN A 230 -15.49 10.92 0.55
CA ASN A 230 -14.92 10.20 -0.58
C ASN A 230 -14.45 8.80 -0.19
N VAL A 231 -14.06 8.59 1.06
CA VAL A 231 -13.61 7.30 1.59
C VAL A 231 -14.81 6.44 1.95
N THR A 232 -14.91 5.26 1.35
CA THR A 232 -16.02 4.32 1.60
C THR A 232 -15.65 3.21 2.57
N TRP A 233 -14.37 2.94 2.70
CA TRP A 233 -13.81 1.97 3.63
C TRP A 233 -12.31 2.26 3.85
N PHE A 234 -11.83 1.98 5.04
CA PHE A 234 -10.40 2.01 5.33
C PHE A 234 -9.98 0.94 6.32
N SER A 235 -8.70 0.61 6.26
CA SER A 235 -7.98 -0.17 7.26
C SER A 235 -6.65 0.52 7.52
N VAL A 236 -6.36 0.86 8.76
CA VAL A 236 -5.10 1.47 9.18
C VAL A 236 -4.47 0.65 10.28
N SER A 237 -3.20 0.32 10.13
CA SER A 237 -2.39 -0.31 11.18
C SER A 237 -1.08 0.45 11.35
N ALA A 238 -0.62 0.55 12.57
CA ALA A 238 0.69 1.11 12.90
C ALA A 238 1.49 0.10 13.72
N GLU A 239 2.77 0.01 13.44
CA GLU A 239 3.76 -0.79 14.16
C GLU A 239 4.93 0.11 14.53
N ASN A 240 5.20 0.25 15.83
CA ASN A 240 6.36 0.96 16.35
C ASN A 240 7.45 -0.05 16.69
N PHE A 241 8.64 0.13 16.14
CA PHE A 241 9.83 -0.68 16.42
C PHE A 241 10.47 -0.19 17.71
N GLU A 242 9.96 -0.66 18.84
CA GLU A 242 10.30 -0.17 20.16
C GLU A 242 11.81 -0.17 20.42
N SER A 243 12.36 0.99 20.88
CA SER A 243 13.80 1.15 21.08
C SER A 243 14.30 0.54 22.39
N ILE A 244 13.44 0.34 23.38
CA ILE A 244 13.78 -0.20 24.72
C ILE A 244 13.16 -1.57 25.00
N HIS A 245 12.33 -2.10 24.10
CA HIS A 245 11.69 -3.41 24.23
C HIS A 245 12.10 -4.35 23.08
N ASN A 246 12.08 -5.64 23.33
CA ASN A 246 12.40 -6.66 22.32
C ASN A 246 11.19 -7.08 21.45
N HIS A 247 10.14 -6.29 21.47
CA HIS A 247 8.93 -6.48 20.66
C HIS A 247 8.47 -5.13 20.09
N SER A 248 7.69 -5.18 19.03
CA SER A 248 7.02 -4.00 18.49
C SER A 248 5.69 -3.74 19.22
N ALA A 249 5.29 -2.47 19.30
CA ALA A 249 3.93 -2.10 19.67
C ALA A 249 3.08 -2.01 18.39
N TYR A 250 1.82 -2.49 18.45
CA TYR A 250 0.95 -2.57 17.27
C TYR A 250 -0.47 -2.12 17.59
N ALA A 251 -1.07 -1.34 16.69
CA ALA A 251 -2.47 -0.97 16.74
C ALA A 251 -3.12 -1.09 15.36
N HIS A 252 -4.42 -1.39 15.31
CA HIS A 252 -5.18 -1.53 14.08
C HIS A 252 -6.62 -1.05 14.24
N ILE A 253 -7.12 -0.31 13.25
CA ILE A 253 -8.53 0.09 13.10
C ILE A 253 -8.98 -0.24 11.69
N THR A 254 -10.18 -0.78 11.55
CA THR A 254 -10.88 -0.90 10.27
C THR A 254 -12.28 -0.28 10.39
N SER A 255 -12.70 0.44 9.34
CA SER A 255 -14.10 0.83 9.23
C SER A 255 -14.94 -0.39 8.89
N GLY A 256 -16.06 -0.58 9.59
CA GLY A 256 -17.03 -1.64 9.31
C GLY A 256 -17.74 -1.47 7.99
#